data_c25039d0fa6214750b76021962de7ba4
#
_entry.id   c25039d0fa6214750b76021962de7ba4
#
_cell.length_a   1.000
_cell.length_b   1.000
_cell.length_c   1.000
_cell.angle_alpha   90.00
_cell.angle_beta   90.00
_cell.angle_gamma   90.00
#
_symmetry.space_group_name_H-M   'P 1'
#
loop_
_entity.id
_entity.type
_entity.pdbx_description
1 polymer ?
#
loop_
_entity_poly.entity_id
_entity_poly.type
_entity_poly.pdbx_seq_one_letter_code
_entity_poly.pdbx_strand_id
1 'polypeptide(L)'
;MTSLSPLAALAFLIPALPIGIWVAWSDMKTMKIPNKAVMALGAAFLIVGLGLVLTGLLSFTAFLWALGLGLIVLVAGFLGNAAGLFGAGDAKFAAVMAPFFIGADARFVMGLFAPCLLGAFASHRLAARIPTFRAATADWASW
;
A
#
# COMPACT_ATOMS: atom_id res chain seq x y z
N MET A 1 11.84 -16.43 11.17
CA MET A 1 10.63 -16.05 10.43
C MET A 1 10.77 -16.63 9.03
N THR A 2 9.85 -17.47 8.61
CA THR A 2 9.87 -18.07 7.27
C THR A 2 9.47 -16.98 6.27
N SER A 3 10.34 -16.66 5.31
CA SER A 3 10.01 -15.79 4.20
C SER A 3 8.85 -16.40 3.39
N LEU A 4 7.99 -15.55 2.84
CA LEU A 4 6.95 -16.00 1.91
C LEU A 4 7.59 -16.75 0.73
N SER A 5 6.95 -17.82 0.28
CA SER A 5 7.36 -18.45 -0.97
C SER A 5 7.17 -17.48 -2.15
N PRO A 6 7.98 -17.58 -3.22
CA PRO A 6 7.79 -16.71 -4.40
C PRO A 6 6.38 -16.79 -4.98
N LEU A 7 5.76 -17.97 -4.94
CA LEU A 7 4.39 -18.18 -5.42
C LEU A 7 3.37 -17.42 -4.56
N ALA A 8 3.51 -17.46 -3.23
CA ALA A 8 2.65 -16.72 -2.31
C ALA A 8 2.83 -15.20 -2.49
N ALA A 9 4.08 -14.75 -2.68
CA ALA A 9 4.36 -13.32 -2.94
C ALA A 9 3.73 -12.85 -4.26
N LEU A 10 3.82 -13.64 -5.34
CA LEU A 10 3.17 -13.35 -6.62
C LEU A 10 1.64 -13.32 -6.50
N ALA A 11 1.05 -14.27 -5.75
CA ALA A 11 -0.39 -14.29 -5.53
C ALA A 11 -0.90 -13.01 -4.86
N PHE A 12 -0.16 -12.46 -3.91
CA PHE A 12 -0.48 -11.17 -3.31
C PHE A 12 -0.21 -9.97 -4.24
N LEU A 13 0.84 -10.04 -5.05
CA LEU A 13 1.23 -8.94 -5.95
C LEU A 13 0.18 -8.71 -7.05
N ILE A 14 -0.41 -9.78 -7.59
CA ILE A 14 -1.38 -9.70 -8.69
C ILE A 14 -2.54 -8.72 -8.39
N PRO A 15 -3.27 -8.81 -7.27
CA PRO A 15 -4.30 -7.83 -6.95
C PRO A 15 -3.75 -6.53 -6.37
N ALA A 16 -2.63 -6.56 -5.65
CA ALA A 16 -2.09 -5.38 -4.98
C ALA A 16 -1.56 -4.33 -5.99
N LEU A 17 -0.92 -4.77 -7.07
CA LEU A 17 -0.33 -3.88 -8.07
C LEU A 17 -1.38 -3.00 -8.77
N PRO A 18 -2.46 -3.51 -9.37
CA PRO A 18 -3.47 -2.68 -10.02
C PRO A 18 -4.20 -1.76 -9.04
N ILE A 19 -4.44 -2.22 -7.80
CA ILE A 19 -5.05 -1.38 -6.76
C ILE A 19 -4.09 -0.26 -6.36
N GLY A 20 -2.78 -0.55 -6.21
CA GLY A 20 -1.76 0.46 -5.93
C GLY A 20 -1.66 1.52 -7.03
N ILE A 21 -1.72 1.12 -8.30
CA ILE A 21 -1.75 2.04 -9.44
C ILE A 21 -3.00 2.92 -9.38
N TRP A 22 -4.17 2.34 -9.10
CA TRP A 22 -5.41 3.10 -8.95
C TRP A 22 -5.31 4.13 -7.81
N VAL A 23 -4.76 3.74 -6.66
CA VAL A 23 -4.55 4.66 -5.52
C VAL A 23 -3.62 5.80 -5.90
N ALA A 24 -2.46 5.50 -6.50
CA ALA A 24 -1.49 6.50 -6.94
C ALA A 24 -2.10 7.50 -7.94
N TRP A 25 -2.85 6.99 -8.91
CA TRP A 25 -3.58 7.84 -9.87
C TRP A 25 -4.61 8.74 -9.20
N SER A 26 -5.43 8.18 -8.30
CA SER A 26 -6.46 8.93 -7.58
C SER A 26 -5.86 10.01 -6.69
N ASP A 27 -4.77 9.66 -5.98
CA ASP A 27 -4.08 10.59 -5.10
C ASP A 27 -3.47 11.75 -5.88
N MET A 28 -2.77 11.49 -6.96
CA MET A 28 -2.24 12.55 -7.84
C MET A 28 -3.36 13.44 -8.40
N LYS A 29 -4.48 12.87 -8.79
CA LYS A 29 -5.58 13.61 -9.40
C LYS A 29 -6.37 14.44 -8.39
N THR A 30 -6.64 13.89 -7.20
CA THR A 30 -7.61 14.46 -6.26
C THR A 30 -7.05 14.74 -4.86
N MET A 31 -5.78 14.39 -4.61
CA MET A 31 -5.16 14.39 -3.28
C MET A 31 -5.98 13.59 -2.25
N LYS A 32 -6.61 12.49 -2.72
CA LYS A 32 -7.46 11.65 -1.87
C LYS A 32 -7.32 10.18 -2.25
N ILE A 33 -7.16 9.34 -1.24
CA ILE A 33 -7.21 7.88 -1.38
C ILE A 33 -8.67 7.42 -1.28
N PRO A 34 -9.24 6.76 -2.32
CA PRO A 34 -10.62 6.31 -2.28
C PRO A 34 -10.83 5.19 -1.26
N ASN A 35 -11.86 5.29 -0.41
CA ASN A 35 -12.20 4.21 0.51
C ASN A 35 -12.47 2.88 -0.20
N LYS A 36 -13.00 2.92 -1.44
CA LYS A 36 -13.22 1.72 -2.27
C LYS A 36 -11.91 1.00 -2.58
N ALA A 37 -10.81 1.72 -2.83
CA ALA A 37 -9.50 1.12 -3.08
C ALA A 37 -8.92 0.50 -1.79
N VAL A 38 -9.10 1.17 -0.64
CA VAL A 38 -8.71 0.63 0.68
C VAL A 38 -9.46 -0.68 0.96
N MET A 39 -10.79 -0.70 0.75
CA MET A 39 -11.61 -1.90 0.92
C MET A 39 -11.21 -3.02 -0.05
N ALA A 40 -10.95 -2.68 -1.31
CA ALA A 40 -10.52 -3.63 -2.33
C ALA A 40 -9.18 -4.29 -1.96
N LEU A 41 -8.21 -3.50 -1.48
CA LEU A 41 -6.92 -4.03 -1.04
C LEU A 41 -7.06 -4.94 0.19
N GLY A 42 -7.85 -4.54 1.18
CA GLY A 42 -8.14 -5.38 2.36
C GLY A 42 -8.84 -6.68 1.99
N ALA A 43 -9.85 -6.61 1.11
CA ALA A 43 -10.56 -7.81 0.61
C ALA A 43 -9.61 -8.72 -0.19
N ALA A 44 -8.74 -8.16 -1.03
CA ALA A 44 -7.74 -8.91 -1.77
C ALA A 44 -6.79 -9.67 -0.84
N PHE A 45 -6.31 -9.03 0.24
CA PHE A 45 -5.49 -9.71 1.24
C PHE A 45 -6.24 -10.87 1.90
N LEU A 46 -7.49 -10.66 2.32
CA LEU A 46 -8.28 -11.70 2.97
C LEU A 46 -8.55 -12.89 2.04
N ILE A 47 -8.99 -12.64 0.81
CA ILE A 47 -9.32 -13.69 -0.16
C ILE A 47 -8.07 -14.50 -0.54
N VAL A 48 -7.00 -13.81 -0.95
CA VAL A 48 -5.74 -14.47 -1.34
C VAL A 48 -5.10 -15.15 -0.15
N GLY A 49 -5.04 -14.47 1.00
CA GLY A 49 -4.43 -15.00 2.22
C GLY A 49 -5.12 -16.24 2.73
N LEU A 50 -6.46 -16.27 2.75
CA LEU A 50 -7.23 -17.48 3.08
C LEU A 50 -6.99 -18.59 2.07
N GLY A 51 -6.96 -18.27 0.77
CA GLY A 51 -6.62 -19.26 -0.27
C GLY A 51 -5.23 -19.87 -0.06
N LEU A 52 -4.22 -19.05 0.29
CA LEU A 52 -2.88 -19.52 0.59
C LEU A 52 -2.82 -20.35 1.87
N VAL A 53 -3.63 -20.06 2.88
CA VAL A 53 -3.76 -20.89 4.08
C VAL A 53 -4.37 -22.24 3.74
N LEU A 54 -5.44 -22.28 2.96
CA LEU A 54 -6.10 -23.53 2.55
C LEU A 54 -5.21 -24.43 1.69
N THR A 55 -4.32 -23.84 0.90
CA THR A 55 -3.33 -24.58 0.09
C THR A 55 -2.03 -24.92 0.85
N GLY A 56 -1.91 -24.52 2.11
CA GLY A 56 -0.71 -24.75 2.93
C GLY A 56 0.51 -23.89 2.56
N LEU A 57 0.37 -22.95 1.64
CA LEU A 57 1.43 -22.02 1.22
C LEU A 57 1.67 -20.88 2.24
N LEU A 58 0.71 -20.63 3.11
CA LEU A 58 0.79 -19.70 4.22
C LEU A 58 0.27 -20.38 5.49
N SER A 59 0.99 -20.28 6.61
CA SER A 59 0.47 -20.79 7.88
C SER A 59 -0.65 -19.89 8.41
N PHE A 60 -1.67 -20.50 9.04
CA PHE A 60 -2.77 -19.74 9.66
C PHE A 60 -2.25 -18.76 10.72
N THR A 61 -1.24 -19.15 11.48
CA THR A 61 -0.60 -18.27 12.48
C THR A 61 0.04 -17.04 11.82
N ALA A 62 0.75 -17.22 10.70
CA ALA A 62 1.31 -16.08 9.95
C ALA A 62 0.22 -15.16 9.40
N PHE A 63 -0.87 -15.74 8.90
CA PHE A 63 -2.03 -14.97 8.43
C PHE A 63 -2.63 -14.11 9.56
N LEU A 64 -2.81 -14.68 10.76
CA LEU A 64 -3.30 -13.92 11.93
C LEU A 64 -2.32 -12.82 12.35
N TRP A 65 -1.01 -13.09 12.35
CA TRP A 65 0.00 -12.08 12.64
C TRP A 65 -0.01 -10.94 11.61
N ALA A 66 -0.26 -11.25 10.34
CA ALA A 66 -0.41 -10.24 9.31
C ALA A 66 -1.59 -9.30 9.60
N LEU A 67 -2.75 -9.85 9.99
CA LEU A 67 -3.91 -9.05 10.38
C LEU A 67 -3.62 -8.23 11.64
N GLY A 68 -2.91 -8.81 12.62
CA GLY A 68 -2.44 -8.11 13.82
C GLY A 68 -1.55 -6.91 13.46
N LEU A 69 -0.63 -7.08 12.51
CA LEU A 69 0.21 -5.99 12.00
C LEU A 69 -0.63 -4.88 11.37
N GLY A 70 -1.61 -5.23 10.55
CA GLY A 70 -2.56 -4.27 9.98
C GLY A 70 -3.29 -3.46 11.05
N LEU A 71 -3.74 -4.13 12.12
CA LEU A 71 -4.40 -3.47 13.25
C LEU A 71 -3.45 -2.52 14.00
N ILE A 72 -2.21 -2.94 14.25
CA ILE A 72 -1.18 -2.08 14.88
C ILE A 72 -0.95 -0.83 14.04
N VAL A 73 -0.78 -1.00 12.72
CA VAL A 73 -0.57 0.13 11.80
C VAL A 73 -1.81 1.03 11.74
N LEU A 74 -3.02 0.46 11.82
CA LEU A 74 -4.26 1.25 11.88
C LEU A 74 -4.31 2.13 13.13
N VAL A 75 -4.01 1.57 14.29
CA VAL A 75 -4.00 2.31 15.57
C VAL A 75 -2.92 3.39 15.54
N ALA A 76 -1.70 3.06 15.14
CA ALA A 76 -0.60 4.01 15.00
C ALA A 76 -0.95 5.11 13.99
N GLY A 77 -1.56 4.72 12.86
CA GLY A 77 -2.04 5.64 11.83
C GLY A 77 -3.14 6.59 12.33
N PHE A 78 -4.06 6.08 13.12
CA PHE A 78 -5.11 6.91 13.75
C PHE A 78 -4.52 7.93 14.73
N LEU A 79 -3.59 7.50 15.58
CA LEU A 79 -2.89 8.39 16.51
C LEU A 79 -2.07 9.46 15.79
N GLY A 80 -1.34 9.08 14.74
CA GLY A 80 -0.57 10.01 13.92
C GLY A 80 -1.46 11.01 13.17
N ASN A 81 -2.61 10.57 12.67
CA ASN A 81 -3.60 11.46 12.06
C ASN A 81 -4.19 12.44 13.09
N ALA A 82 -4.52 11.98 14.29
CA ALA A 82 -4.98 12.83 15.38
C ALA A 82 -3.93 13.87 15.81
N ALA A 83 -2.65 13.53 15.70
CA ALA A 83 -1.53 14.44 15.93
C ALA A 83 -1.21 15.36 14.71
N GLY A 84 -1.95 15.25 13.60
CA GLY A 84 -1.74 16.08 12.40
C GLY A 84 -0.52 15.71 11.56
N LEU A 85 0.08 14.52 11.75
CA LEU A 85 1.30 14.11 11.06
C LEU A 85 1.04 13.68 9.61
N PHE A 86 -0.13 13.11 9.32
CA PHE A 86 -0.51 12.64 7.99
C PHE A 86 -2.03 12.48 7.83
N GLY A 87 -2.49 12.28 6.59
CA GLY A 87 -3.90 12.19 6.25
C GLY A 87 -4.57 10.88 6.74
N ALA A 88 -5.86 10.96 7.05
CA ALA A 88 -6.65 9.78 7.42
C ALA A 88 -6.72 8.72 6.30
N GLY A 89 -6.63 9.15 5.03
CA GLY A 89 -6.54 8.27 3.85
C GLY A 89 -5.29 7.42 3.88
N ASP A 90 -4.13 8.07 4.14
CA ASP A 90 -2.82 7.43 4.22
C ASP A 90 -2.78 6.40 5.34
N ALA A 91 -3.32 6.77 6.52
CA ALA A 91 -3.40 5.87 7.67
C ALA A 91 -4.19 4.59 7.35
N LYS A 92 -5.37 4.72 6.73
CA LYS A 92 -6.21 3.58 6.34
C LYS A 92 -5.53 2.72 5.28
N PHE A 93 -4.92 3.34 4.28
CA PHE A 93 -4.24 2.61 3.20
C PHE A 93 -3.01 1.87 3.73
N ALA A 94 -2.19 2.51 4.55
CA ALA A 94 -1.05 1.87 5.21
C ALA A 94 -1.47 0.66 6.07
N ALA A 95 -2.60 0.76 6.78
CA ALA A 95 -3.12 -0.31 7.61
C ALA A 95 -3.52 -1.56 6.80
N VAL A 96 -4.19 -1.40 5.65
CA VAL A 96 -4.56 -2.54 4.80
C VAL A 96 -3.40 -3.04 3.95
N MET A 97 -2.37 -2.24 3.75
CA MET A 97 -1.16 -2.62 3.03
C MET A 97 -0.16 -3.37 3.92
N ALA A 98 -0.12 -3.05 5.22
CA ALA A 98 0.81 -3.66 6.17
C ALA A 98 0.78 -5.21 6.20
N PRO A 99 -0.37 -5.89 6.14
CA PRO A 99 -0.45 -7.35 6.08
C PRO A 99 0.34 -8.00 4.94
N PHE A 100 0.48 -7.33 3.80
CA PHE A 100 1.23 -7.85 2.64
C PHE A 100 2.74 -7.96 2.89
N PHE A 101 3.27 -7.29 3.92
CA PHE A 101 4.67 -7.34 4.33
C PHE A 101 4.96 -8.39 5.40
N ILE A 102 4.03 -9.33 5.63
CA ILE A 102 4.25 -10.41 6.59
C ILE A 102 5.50 -11.22 6.22
N GLY A 103 6.36 -11.46 7.18
CA GLY A 103 7.62 -12.18 6.99
C GLY A 103 8.73 -11.36 6.32
N ALA A 104 8.48 -10.12 5.92
CA ALA A 104 9.53 -9.22 5.44
C ALA A 104 10.35 -8.65 6.62
N ASP A 105 11.65 -8.42 6.37
CA ASP A 105 12.48 -7.68 7.31
C ASP A 105 12.08 -6.20 7.35
N ALA A 106 11.77 -5.69 8.53
CA ALA A 106 11.32 -4.31 8.71
C ALA A 106 12.37 -3.28 8.24
N ARG A 107 13.67 -3.60 8.40
CA ARG A 107 14.76 -2.71 7.93
C ARG A 107 14.79 -2.67 6.42
N PHE A 108 14.58 -3.80 5.76
CA PHE A 108 14.50 -3.89 4.30
C PHE A 108 13.28 -3.11 3.78
N VAL A 109 12.10 -3.27 4.41
CA VAL A 109 10.89 -2.52 4.04
C VAL A 109 11.10 -1.02 4.19
N MET A 110 11.67 -0.57 5.31
CA MET A 110 11.98 0.85 5.53
C MET A 110 13.05 1.36 4.57
N GLY A 111 14.07 0.54 4.30
CA GLY A 111 15.13 0.88 3.34
C GLY A 111 14.62 1.01 1.89
N LEU A 112 13.59 0.24 1.50
CA LEU A 112 12.90 0.39 0.21
C LEU A 112 11.94 1.56 0.18
N PHE A 113 11.27 1.85 1.28
CA PHE A 113 10.28 2.92 1.35
C PHE A 113 10.89 4.30 1.06
N ALA A 114 12.06 4.60 1.61
CA ALA A 114 12.74 5.87 1.42
C ALA A 114 13.07 6.15 -0.07
N PRO A 115 13.75 5.26 -0.83
CA PRO A 115 13.99 5.50 -2.26
C PRO A 115 12.69 5.51 -3.09
N CYS A 116 11.65 4.77 -2.70
CA CYS A 116 10.34 4.84 -3.36
C CYS A 116 9.71 6.23 -3.22
N LEU A 117 9.77 6.84 -2.03
CA LEU A 117 9.29 8.21 -1.80
C LEU A 117 10.08 9.22 -2.61
N LEU A 118 11.42 9.11 -2.61
CA LEU A 118 12.29 9.98 -3.42
C LEU A 118 12.00 9.82 -4.91
N GLY A 119 11.82 8.58 -5.37
CA GLY A 119 11.46 8.27 -6.75
C GLY A 119 10.10 8.87 -7.14
N ALA A 120 9.10 8.76 -6.28
CA ALA A 120 7.77 9.35 -6.49
C ALA A 120 7.86 10.88 -6.56
N PHE A 121 8.59 11.51 -5.63
CA PHE A 121 8.83 12.96 -5.64
C PHE A 121 9.55 13.40 -6.92
N ALA A 122 10.64 12.72 -7.30
CA ALA A 122 11.41 13.06 -8.49
C ALA A 122 10.56 12.88 -9.76
N SER A 123 9.82 11.78 -9.86
CA SER A 123 8.93 11.51 -11.00
C SER A 123 7.85 12.58 -11.15
N HIS A 124 7.22 12.98 -10.04
CA HIS A 124 6.23 14.05 -10.05
C HIS A 124 6.84 15.39 -10.50
N ARG A 125 8.01 15.76 -9.98
CA ARG A 125 8.71 16.99 -10.37
C ARG A 125 9.16 16.97 -11.84
N LEU A 126 9.59 15.82 -12.35
CA LEU A 126 9.96 15.67 -13.77
C LEU A 126 8.72 15.75 -14.66
N ALA A 127 7.64 15.07 -14.31
CA ALA A 127 6.38 15.12 -15.02
C ALA A 127 5.83 16.55 -15.13
N ALA A 128 5.94 17.33 -14.05
CA ALA A 128 5.54 18.74 -14.03
C ALA A 128 6.30 19.62 -15.04
N ARG A 129 7.51 19.22 -15.45
CA ARG A 129 8.33 19.94 -16.44
C ARG A 129 8.05 19.56 -17.88
N ILE A 130 7.25 18.52 -18.12
CA ILE A 130 6.86 18.08 -19.48
C ILE A 130 5.60 18.84 -19.88
N PRO A 131 5.64 19.79 -20.84
CA PRO A 131 4.50 20.67 -21.15
C PRO A 131 3.25 19.89 -21.61
N THR A 132 3.45 18.85 -22.42
CA THR A 132 2.36 18.00 -22.92
C THR A 132 1.67 17.23 -21.80
N PHE A 133 2.45 16.69 -20.87
CA PHE A 133 1.91 15.98 -19.70
C PHE A 133 1.18 16.94 -18.75
N ARG A 134 1.81 18.08 -18.46
CA ARG A 134 1.23 19.12 -17.61
C ARG A 134 -0.08 19.69 -18.18
N ALA A 135 -0.17 19.86 -19.50
CA ALA A 135 -1.39 20.30 -20.17
C ALA A 135 -2.50 19.23 -20.12
N ALA A 136 -2.13 17.95 -20.32
CA ALA A 136 -3.07 16.83 -20.27
C ALA A 136 -3.62 16.54 -18.86
N THR A 137 -2.93 17.00 -17.83
CA THR A 137 -3.26 16.78 -16.41
C THR A 137 -3.45 18.10 -15.65
N ALA A 138 -3.87 19.15 -16.35
CA ALA A 138 -4.01 20.51 -15.79
C ALA A 138 -5.04 20.58 -14.65
N ASP A 139 -6.00 19.64 -14.63
CA ASP A 139 -7.05 19.50 -13.63
C ASP A 139 -6.62 18.71 -12.37
N TRP A 140 -5.38 18.22 -12.31
CA TRP A 140 -4.92 17.44 -11.16
C TRP A 140 -4.62 18.35 -9.97
N ALA A 141 -5.11 17.93 -8.78
CA ALA A 141 -4.94 18.67 -7.53
C ALA A 141 -3.49 18.66 -6.98
N SER A 142 -2.65 17.74 -7.47
CA SER A 142 -1.26 17.60 -7.03
C SER A 142 -0.27 18.62 -7.63
N TRP A 143 -0.71 19.48 -8.57
CA TRP A 143 0.15 20.48 -9.20
C TRP A 143 0.35 21.77 -8.38
#